data_58993e00808967580dfd3037a99d3a13
#
_entry.id   58993e00808967580dfd3037a99d3a13
#
_cell.length_a   1.000
_cell.length_b   1.000
_cell.length_c   1.000
_cell.angle_alpha   90.00
_cell.angle_beta   90.00
_cell.angle_gamma   90.00
#
_symmetry.space_group_name_H-M   'P 1'
#
loop_
_entity.id
_entity.type
_entity.pdbx_description
1 polymer ?
#
loop_
_entity_poly.entity_id
_entity_poly.type
_entity_poly.pdbx_seq_one_letter_code
_entity_poly.pdbx_strand_id
1 'polypeptide(L)'
;MKKRNDFTMIEMVVVVLLIALLAAIATPMYFGYLKDARVTAAKSQLDLFQQAITDYSLKMGGIPSQEAGLDVLVKRPADAKGWRPFLKGDSIPLDPWGNPYVYRVIGPHEYEVLSYGEDGKAGGEDYAEDLILHVND
;
A
#
# COMPACT_ATOMS: atom_id res chain seq x y z
N MET A 1 -23.85 -55.17 14.91
CA MET A 1 -22.91 -54.43 15.78
C MET A 1 -22.02 -53.50 14.90
N LYS A 2 -22.15 -52.19 15.09
CA LYS A 2 -21.35 -51.21 14.35
C LYS A 2 -19.95 -51.17 15.00
N LYS A 3 -18.90 -51.62 14.31
CA LYS A 3 -17.51 -51.50 14.79
C LYS A 3 -17.21 -49.98 14.91
N ARG A 4 -16.99 -49.52 16.09
CA ARG A 4 -16.40 -48.17 16.35
C ARG A 4 -14.92 -48.33 16.08
N ASN A 5 -14.43 -47.68 15.02
CA ASN A 5 -13.00 -47.53 14.83
C ASN A 5 -12.52 -46.50 15.82
N ASP A 6 -11.95 -46.95 16.93
CA ASP A 6 -11.31 -46.08 17.90
C ASP A 6 -9.92 -45.72 17.36
N PHE A 7 -9.61 -44.41 17.29
CA PHE A 7 -8.31 -43.93 16.88
C PHE A 7 -7.22 -44.32 17.84
N THR A 8 -6.11 -44.81 17.34
CA THR A 8 -4.94 -45.15 18.15
C THR A 8 -4.12 -43.92 18.53
N MET A 9 -3.41 -43.96 19.67
CA MET A 9 -2.49 -42.85 20.07
C MET A 9 -1.44 -42.62 18.99
N ILE A 10 -0.90 -43.65 18.38
CA ILE A 10 0.11 -43.52 17.32
C ILE A 10 -0.45 -42.83 16.07
N GLU A 11 -1.70 -43.09 15.72
CA GLU A 11 -2.38 -42.47 14.58
C GLU A 11 -2.53 -40.96 14.79
N MET A 12 -2.87 -40.54 16.02
CA MET A 12 -2.92 -39.10 16.39
C MET A 12 -1.53 -38.46 16.34
N VAL A 13 -0.50 -39.10 16.85
CA VAL A 13 0.88 -38.60 16.83
C VAL A 13 1.35 -38.42 15.39
N VAL A 14 1.12 -39.39 14.50
CA VAL A 14 1.49 -39.29 13.09
C VAL A 14 0.77 -38.13 12.41
N VAL A 15 -0.52 -37.93 12.65
CA VAL A 15 -1.28 -36.81 12.08
C VAL A 15 -0.72 -35.46 12.52
N VAL A 16 -0.43 -35.30 13.80
CA VAL A 16 0.15 -34.05 14.32
C VAL A 16 1.54 -33.79 13.73
N LEU A 17 2.37 -34.81 13.59
CA LEU A 17 3.68 -34.69 12.94
C LEU A 17 3.59 -34.27 11.48
N LEU A 18 2.63 -34.83 10.73
CA LEU A 18 2.38 -34.45 9.33
C LEU A 18 1.91 -33.00 9.21
N ILE A 19 1.00 -32.56 10.08
CA ILE A 19 0.53 -31.18 10.10
C ILE A 19 1.69 -30.22 10.45
N ALA A 20 2.51 -30.56 11.43
CA ALA A 20 3.67 -29.78 11.81
C ALA A 20 4.69 -29.65 10.66
N LEU A 21 4.94 -30.72 9.93
CA LEU A 21 5.82 -30.71 8.76
C LEU A 21 5.28 -29.81 7.64
N LEU A 22 3.98 -29.91 7.33
CA LEU A 22 3.34 -29.07 6.32
C LEU A 22 3.35 -27.59 6.74
N ALA A 23 3.08 -27.29 8.00
CA ALA A 23 3.12 -25.94 8.54
C ALA A 23 4.52 -25.31 8.45
N ALA A 24 5.57 -26.11 8.70
CA ALA A 24 6.96 -25.64 8.61
C ALA A 24 7.35 -25.17 7.20
N ILE A 25 6.79 -25.77 6.16
CA ILE A 25 7.02 -25.38 4.75
C ILE A 25 6.10 -24.22 4.34
N ALA A 26 4.83 -24.23 4.76
CA ALA A 26 3.85 -23.26 4.34
C ALA A 26 4.07 -21.87 4.94
N THR A 27 4.56 -21.81 6.18
CA THR A 27 4.72 -20.54 6.93
C THR A 27 5.63 -19.53 6.24
N PRO A 28 6.89 -19.83 5.87
CA PRO A 28 7.78 -18.87 5.22
C PRO A 28 7.24 -18.39 3.87
N MET A 29 6.61 -19.28 3.12
CA MET A 29 6.01 -18.98 1.83
C MET A 29 4.85 -17.97 1.98
N TYR A 30 4.02 -18.14 3.00
CA TYR A 30 2.91 -17.24 3.29
C TYR A 30 3.38 -15.81 3.61
N PHE A 31 4.44 -15.65 4.41
CA PHE A 31 4.99 -14.33 4.70
C PHE A 31 5.58 -13.64 3.48
N GLY A 32 6.20 -14.38 2.55
CA GLY A 32 6.65 -13.84 1.27
C GLY A 32 5.48 -13.26 0.46
N TYR A 33 4.40 -14.00 0.29
CA TYR A 33 3.20 -13.52 -0.42
C TYR A 33 2.56 -12.29 0.23
N LEU A 34 2.55 -12.19 1.55
CA LEU A 34 2.03 -11.01 2.24
C LEU A 34 2.86 -9.76 1.94
N LYS A 35 4.19 -9.89 1.89
CA LYS A 35 5.08 -8.78 1.56
C LYS A 35 4.87 -8.31 0.12
N ASP A 36 4.83 -9.23 -0.83
CA ASP A 36 4.56 -8.92 -2.24
C ASP A 36 3.19 -8.26 -2.44
N ALA A 37 2.18 -8.71 -1.71
CA ALA A 37 0.84 -8.13 -1.75
C ALA A 37 0.84 -6.68 -1.24
N ARG A 38 1.61 -6.35 -0.19
CA ARG A 38 1.75 -4.97 0.30
C ARG A 38 2.43 -4.07 -0.72
N VAL A 39 3.51 -4.52 -1.34
CA VAL A 39 4.19 -3.77 -2.42
C VAL A 39 3.24 -3.50 -3.57
N THR A 40 2.48 -4.50 -4.00
CA THR A 40 1.49 -4.36 -5.06
C THR A 40 0.38 -3.37 -4.68
N ALA A 41 -0.11 -3.44 -3.45
CA ALA A 41 -1.11 -2.50 -2.95
C ALA A 41 -0.59 -1.05 -2.91
N ALA A 42 0.65 -0.85 -2.46
CA ALA A 42 1.28 0.47 -2.45
C ALA A 42 1.43 1.05 -3.86
N LYS A 43 1.88 0.25 -4.83
CA LYS A 43 1.96 0.66 -6.24
C LYS A 43 0.59 1.06 -6.80
N SER A 44 -0.44 0.28 -6.54
CA SER A 44 -1.81 0.62 -6.95
C SER A 44 -2.32 1.91 -6.30
N GLN A 45 -1.94 2.19 -5.06
CA GLN A 45 -2.27 3.47 -4.41
C GLN A 45 -1.51 4.65 -5.04
N LEU A 46 -0.24 4.48 -5.41
CA LEU A 46 0.52 5.50 -6.14
C LEU A 46 -0.13 5.82 -7.50
N ASP A 47 -0.60 4.80 -8.23
CA ASP A 47 -1.33 4.99 -9.49
C ASP A 47 -2.63 5.79 -9.29
N LEU A 48 -3.35 5.55 -8.19
CA LEU A 48 -4.54 6.33 -7.82
C LEU A 48 -4.21 7.79 -7.51
N PHE A 49 -3.09 8.05 -6.83
CA PHE A 49 -2.61 9.42 -6.60
C PHE A 49 -2.26 10.11 -7.92
N GLN A 50 -1.58 9.42 -8.83
CA GLN A 50 -1.28 9.97 -10.16
C GLN A 50 -2.56 10.40 -10.88
N GLN A 51 -3.56 9.55 -10.94
CA GLN A 51 -4.85 9.86 -11.56
C GLN A 51 -5.52 11.06 -10.89
N ALA A 52 -5.57 11.06 -9.55
CA ALA A 52 -6.19 12.15 -8.79
C ALA A 52 -5.46 13.49 -8.96
N ILE A 53 -4.13 13.50 -9.00
CA ILE A 53 -3.32 14.70 -9.24
C ILE A 53 -3.50 15.19 -10.67
N THR A 54 -3.57 14.30 -11.64
CA THR A 54 -3.86 14.64 -13.04
C THR A 54 -5.24 15.29 -13.17
N ASP A 55 -6.28 14.69 -12.58
CA ASP A 55 -7.63 15.25 -12.57
C ASP A 55 -7.68 16.61 -11.85
N TYR A 56 -6.96 16.74 -10.76
CA TYR A 56 -6.80 18.01 -10.03
C TYR A 56 -6.15 19.06 -10.92
N SER A 57 -5.03 18.73 -11.56
CA SER A 57 -4.28 19.62 -12.44
C SER A 57 -5.12 20.13 -13.61
N LEU A 58 -5.88 19.25 -14.25
CA LEU A 58 -6.80 19.61 -15.34
C LEU A 58 -7.93 20.55 -14.88
N LYS A 59 -8.40 20.37 -13.65
CA LYS A 59 -9.53 21.14 -13.11
C LYS A 59 -9.11 22.46 -12.49
N MET A 60 -7.96 22.48 -11.80
CA MET A 60 -7.49 23.61 -11.01
C MET A 60 -6.41 24.42 -11.74
N GLY A 61 -5.89 23.92 -12.89
CA GLY A 61 -4.89 24.62 -13.69
C GLY A 61 -3.44 24.41 -13.27
N GLY A 62 -3.16 23.41 -12.47
CA GLY A 62 -1.80 23.04 -12.04
C GLY A 62 -1.79 21.96 -10.97
N ILE A 63 -0.62 21.40 -10.71
CA ILE A 63 -0.45 20.37 -9.67
C ILE A 63 -0.63 20.97 -8.26
N PRO A 64 -0.97 20.16 -7.24
CA PRO A 64 -1.00 20.63 -5.85
C PRO A 64 0.31 21.31 -5.43
N SER A 65 0.23 22.41 -4.71
CA SER A 65 1.43 23.06 -4.17
C SER A 65 2.08 22.19 -3.09
N GLN A 66 3.39 22.38 -2.86
CA GLN A 66 4.11 21.65 -1.81
C GLN A 66 3.49 21.84 -0.41
N GLU A 67 2.99 23.04 -0.12
CA GLU A 67 2.35 23.37 1.17
C GLU A 67 0.99 22.69 1.34
N ALA A 68 0.21 22.65 0.28
CA ALA A 68 -1.10 22.04 0.29
C ALA A 68 -1.03 20.49 0.29
N GLY A 69 0.02 19.94 -0.32
CA GLY A 69 0.27 18.50 -0.35
C GLY A 69 -0.86 17.72 -0.99
N LEU A 70 -0.94 16.43 -0.63
CA LEU A 70 -2.01 15.54 -1.12
C LEU A 70 -3.37 15.82 -0.48
N ASP A 71 -3.44 16.54 0.64
CA ASP A 71 -4.69 16.82 1.36
C ASP A 71 -5.73 17.54 0.50
N VAL A 72 -5.30 18.35 -0.47
CA VAL A 72 -6.22 19.04 -1.39
C VAL A 72 -6.99 18.11 -2.33
N LEU A 73 -6.59 16.85 -2.41
CA LEU A 73 -7.30 15.83 -3.19
C LEU A 73 -8.57 15.35 -2.48
N VAL A 74 -8.63 15.48 -1.15
CA VAL A 74 -9.75 15.04 -0.31
C VAL A 74 -10.44 16.18 0.43
N LYS A 75 -9.69 17.26 0.75
CA LYS A 75 -10.20 18.42 1.48
C LYS A 75 -10.21 19.66 0.60
N ARG A 76 -11.32 20.41 0.63
CA ARG A 76 -11.46 21.63 -0.15
C ARG A 76 -10.58 22.76 0.42
N PRO A 77 -9.66 23.34 -0.37
CA PRO A 77 -8.98 24.57 -0.01
C PRO A 77 -9.97 25.76 0.11
N ALA A 78 -9.69 26.72 0.97
CA ALA A 78 -10.60 27.83 1.29
C ALA A 78 -11.05 28.62 0.04
N ASP A 79 -10.15 28.86 -0.92
CA ASP A 79 -10.40 29.71 -2.09
C ASP A 79 -10.61 28.94 -3.41
N ALA A 80 -10.78 27.62 -3.34
CA ALA A 80 -10.88 26.78 -4.54
C ALA A 80 -12.28 26.79 -5.12
N LYS A 81 -12.51 27.65 -6.15
CA LYS A 81 -13.74 27.63 -6.94
C LYS A 81 -13.76 26.41 -7.85
N GLY A 82 -14.89 25.68 -7.84
CA GLY A 82 -15.06 24.48 -8.71
C GLY A 82 -14.34 23.24 -8.22
N TRP A 83 -13.74 23.25 -7.04
CA TRP A 83 -13.13 22.08 -6.44
C TRP A 83 -14.16 20.98 -6.13
N ARG A 84 -13.76 19.75 -6.30
CA ARG A 84 -14.49 18.55 -5.89
C ARG A 84 -13.49 17.54 -5.31
N PRO A 85 -13.90 16.58 -4.50
CA PRO A 85 -12.99 15.50 -4.09
C PRO A 85 -12.45 14.74 -5.31
N PHE A 86 -11.14 14.58 -5.39
CA PHE A 86 -10.45 13.84 -6.43
C PHE A 86 -10.09 12.43 -5.99
N LEU A 87 -10.08 12.19 -4.69
CA LEU A 87 -9.98 10.87 -4.07
C LEU A 87 -11.20 10.61 -3.19
N LYS A 88 -11.56 9.33 -3.07
CA LYS A 88 -12.64 8.87 -2.17
C LYS A 88 -12.12 8.86 -0.74
N GLY A 89 -12.92 9.38 0.20
CA GLY A 89 -12.61 9.41 1.62
C GLY A 89 -12.39 10.82 2.16
N ASP A 90 -12.22 10.93 3.46
CA ASP A 90 -12.08 12.20 4.19
C ASP A 90 -10.62 12.51 4.53
N SER A 91 -9.70 11.60 4.25
CA SER A 91 -8.25 11.72 4.50
C SER A 91 -7.45 10.93 3.48
N ILE A 92 -6.19 11.33 3.32
CA ILE A 92 -5.23 10.56 2.52
C ILE A 92 -4.97 9.21 3.22
N PRO A 93 -5.09 8.08 2.49
CA PRO A 93 -4.80 6.77 3.05
C PRO A 93 -3.32 6.64 3.41
N LEU A 94 -3.03 5.87 4.44
CA LEU A 94 -1.68 5.43 4.74
C LEU A 94 -1.25 4.32 3.76
N ASP A 95 0.04 4.13 3.63
CA ASP A 95 0.59 3.02 2.87
C ASP A 95 0.28 1.66 3.57
N PRO A 96 0.51 0.51 2.91
CA PRO A 96 0.22 -0.80 3.48
C PRO A 96 1.04 -1.17 4.73
N TRP A 97 2.03 -0.38 5.08
CA TRP A 97 2.83 -0.54 6.30
C TRP A 97 2.42 0.44 7.41
N GLY A 98 1.48 1.38 7.11
CA GLY A 98 0.96 2.34 8.07
C GLY A 98 1.70 3.68 8.09
N ASN A 99 2.56 3.95 7.11
CA ASN A 99 3.29 5.21 6.97
C ASN A 99 2.54 6.18 6.05
N PRO A 100 2.69 7.50 6.23
CA PRO A 100 2.14 8.48 5.30
C PRO A 100 2.92 8.50 3.99
N TYR A 101 2.22 8.74 2.88
CA TYR A 101 2.85 9.05 1.60
C TYR A 101 3.50 10.43 1.65
N VAL A 102 4.64 10.56 1.01
CA VAL A 102 5.36 11.84 0.89
C VAL A 102 5.17 12.40 -0.51
N TYR A 103 4.77 13.66 -0.59
CA TYR A 103 4.59 14.39 -1.83
C TYR A 103 5.68 15.45 -1.96
N ARG A 104 6.34 15.50 -3.12
CA ARG A 104 7.39 16.49 -3.44
C ARG A 104 7.12 17.12 -4.79
N VAL A 105 7.13 18.44 -4.82
CA VAL A 105 7.11 19.23 -6.06
C VAL A 105 8.55 19.43 -6.52
N ILE A 106 8.85 19.03 -7.74
CA ILE A 106 10.17 19.16 -8.36
C ILE A 106 10.17 20.35 -9.33
N GLY A 107 9.12 20.50 -10.09
CA GLY A 107 8.95 21.55 -11.09
C GLY A 107 7.49 21.97 -11.26
N PRO A 108 7.19 22.89 -12.20
CA PRO A 108 5.84 23.40 -12.42
C PRO A 108 4.80 22.33 -12.76
N HIS A 109 5.23 21.27 -13.41
CA HIS A 109 4.41 20.11 -13.79
C HIS A 109 5.06 18.78 -13.40
N GLU A 110 6.08 18.84 -12.57
CA GLU A 110 6.90 17.70 -12.15
C GLU A 110 6.77 17.48 -10.65
N TYR A 111 6.45 16.24 -10.27
CA TYR A 111 6.26 15.88 -8.87
C TYR A 111 6.61 14.42 -8.61
N GLU A 112 6.82 14.12 -7.34
CA GLU A 112 7.00 12.76 -6.83
C GLU A 112 5.99 12.47 -5.73
N VAL A 113 5.47 11.25 -5.73
CA VAL A 113 4.76 10.66 -4.59
C VAL A 113 5.50 9.39 -4.21
N LEU A 114 5.87 9.26 -2.96
CA LEU A 114 6.65 8.11 -2.50
C LEU A 114 6.13 7.51 -1.20
N SER A 115 6.33 6.20 -1.06
CA SER A 115 6.22 5.47 0.19
C SER A 115 7.61 4.98 0.58
N TYR A 116 7.96 5.11 1.85
CA TYR A 116 9.24 4.63 2.39
C TYR A 116 9.24 3.12 2.72
N GLY A 117 8.25 2.37 2.25
CA GLY A 117 8.23 0.92 2.41
C GLY A 117 8.06 0.44 3.86
N GLU A 118 8.58 -0.76 4.13
CA GLU A 118 8.39 -1.45 5.41
C GLU A 118 9.09 -0.76 6.59
N ASP A 119 10.24 -0.15 6.37
CA ASP A 119 11.03 0.49 7.44
C ASP A 119 10.66 1.97 7.70
N GLY A 120 9.87 2.57 6.81
CA GLY A 120 9.42 3.96 6.93
C GLY A 120 10.54 5.00 6.84
N LYS A 121 11.69 4.66 6.23
CA LYS A 121 12.87 5.53 6.09
C LYS A 121 13.30 5.62 4.64
N ALA A 122 13.89 6.75 4.27
CA ALA A 122 14.43 6.94 2.93
C ALA A 122 15.56 5.96 2.61
N GLY A 123 15.48 5.30 1.45
CA GLY A 123 16.40 4.25 1.03
C GLY A 123 15.90 2.85 1.41
N GLY A 124 16.80 1.90 1.50
CA GLY A 124 16.50 0.51 1.82
C GLY A 124 16.70 -0.42 0.63
N GLU A 125 16.54 -1.72 0.89
CA GLU A 125 16.66 -2.79 -0.10
C GLU A 125 15.46 -3.73 0.04
N ASP A 126 15.12 -4.45 -1.02
CA ASP A 126 14.01 -5.40 -1.07
C ASP A 126 12.65 -4.77 -0.67
N TYR A 127 12.05 -5.26 0.40
CA TYR A 127 10.74 -4.78 0.90
C TYR A 127 10.81 -3.45 1.68
N ALA A 128 12.02 -2.99 2.03
CA ALA A 128 12.28 -1.68 2.62
C ALA A 128 12.66 -0.64 1.54
N GLU A 129 12.72 -1.02 0.26
CA GLU A 129 12.98 -0.11 -0.85
C GLU A 129 11.86 0.92 -1.00
N ASP A 130 12.25 2.18 -1.25
CA ASP A 130 11.31 3.26 -1.51
C ASP A 130 10.52 3.01 -2.79
N LEU A 131 9.21 3.10 -2.71
CA LEU A 131 8.33 3.07 -3.88
C LEU A 131 8.07 4.50 -4.33
N ILE A 132 8.61 4.88 -5.48
CA ILE A 132 8.57 6.24 -6.01
C ILE A 132 7.74 6.28 -7.28
N LEU A 133 6.70 7.12 -7.28
CA LEU A 133 6.03 7.57 -8.47
C LEU A 133 6.63 8.93 -8.85
N HIS A 134 7.36 8.98 -9.95
CA HIS A 134 7.90 10.22 -10.52
C HIS A 134 7.11 10.57 -11.80
N VAL A 135 6.57 11.77 -11.85
CA VAL A 135 5.83 12.27 -13.02
C VAL A 135 6.49 13.55 -13.50
N ASN A 136 6.89 13.53 -14.75
CA ASN A 136 7.40 14.67 -15.51
C ASN A 136 6.56 14.78 -16.80
N ASP A 137 5.99 15.93 -17.03
CA ASP A 137 5.21 16.28 -18.22
C ASP A 137 6.07 17.05 -19.23
#